data_5c9bcd2b843d354e2554c51389b2f4d0
#
_entry.id   5c9bcd2b843d354e2554c51389b2f4d0
#
_cell.length_a   1.000
_cell.length_b   1.000
_cell.length_c   1.000
_cell.angle_alpha   90.00
_cell.angle_beta   90.00
_cell.angle_gamma   90.00
#
_symmetry.space_group_name_H-M   'P 1'
#
loop_
_entity.id
_entity.type
_entity.pdbx_description
1 polymer ?
#
loop_
_entity_poly.entity_id
_entity_poly.type
_entity_poly.pdbx_seq_one_letter_code
_entity_poly.pdbx_strand_id
1 'polypeptide(L)'
;MAVHSAKDMPMEFEEGLCLAAAVERAEWEDMMVTCDGKSIEHMKPGTVIGTGSLRRSLQICRINPGLITKDIRGNVQTRLQKLESGMYEGIILARAGVERLRRAGSDRNFLDRFFYEPLSLDQCIPAAGQAILAVETSKRALLDPEFASLCEKLNDADVWQQLMAERSFLKRMNGGCNAPACAFSWIDDGRFYIRGGFSADSRGMIYDEVSGDVCSGEALGAELAERLWNRGQMEDGGK
;
A
#
# COMPACT_ATOMS: atom_id res chain seq x y z
N MET A 1 -19.65 -5.06 13.69
CA MET A 1 -18.27 -4.53 13.54
C MET A 1 -17.44 -5.55 12.79
N ALA A 2 -16.67 -5.11 11.81
CA ALA A 2 -15.68 -5.90 11.08
C ALA A 2 -14.33 -5.16 11.10
N VAL A 3 -13.23 -5.91 11.10
CA VAL A 3 -11.86 -5.35 11.06
C VAL A 3 -11.21 -5.79 9.76
N HIS A 4 -10.68 -4.84 9.04
CA HIS A 4 -10.10 -5.04 7.72
C HIS A 4 -8.66 -4.49 7.64
N SER A 5 -7.90 -4.99 6.69
CA SER A 5 -6.76 -4.23 6.18
C SER A 5 -7.30 -3.08 5.34
N ALA A 6 -6.97 -1.84 5.69
CA ALA A 6 -7.57 -0.66 5.06
C ALA A 6 -7.35 -0.61 3.54
N LYS A 7 -6.22 -1.12 3.04
CA LYS A 7 -5.92 -1.19 1.60
C LYS A 7 -6.85 -2.11 0.80
N ASP A 8 -7.52 -3.06 1.49
CA ASP A 8 -8.39 -4.05 0.86
C ASP A 8 -9.89 -3.66 0.99
N MET A 9 -10.18 -2.51 1.64
CA MET A 9 -11.54 -2.00 1.82
C MET A 9 -12.08 -1.35 0.53
N PRO A 10 -13.39 -1.44 0.27
CA PRO A 10 -14.00 -0.76 -0.85
C PRO A 10 -13.86 0.76 -0.71
N MET A 11 -13.81 1.47 -1.82
CA MET A 11 -13.76 2.94 -1.84
C MET A 11 -15.06 3.56 -1.33
N GLU A 12 -16.19 2.93 -1.65
CA GLU A 12 -17.51 3.30 -1.18
C GLU A 12 -18.10 2.16 -0.36
N PHE A 13 -18.69 2.50 0.78
CA PHE A 13 -19.34 1.53 1.65
C PHE A 13 -20.75 1.26 1.17
N GLU A 14 -21.27 0.08 1.44
CA GLU A 14 -22.69 -0.23 1.28
C GLU A 14 -23.55 0.70 2.15
N GLU A 15 -24.80 0.90 1.73
CA GLU A 15 -25.73 1.76 2.46
C GLU A 15 -25.85 1.33 3.92
N GLY A 16 -25.70 2.28 4.83
CA GLY A 16 -25.76 2.04 6.26
C GLY A 16 -24.46 1.59 6.90
N LEU A 17 -23.39 1.33 6.15
CA LEU A 17 -22.06 1.04 6.68
C LEU A 17 -21.18 2.29 6.66
N CYS A 18 -20.15 2.30 7.51
CA CYS A 18 -19.15 3.36 7.56
C CYS A 18 -17.85 2.88 8.19
N LEU A 19 -16.78 3.60 7.91
CA LEU A 19 -15.52 3.52 8.65
C LEU A 19 -15.75 4.16 10.04
N ALA A 20 -15.37 3.46 11.10
CA ALA A 20 -15.56 3.91 12.48
C ALA A 20 -14.24 4.23 13.19
N ALA A 21 -13.14 3.58 12.80
CA ALA A 21 -11.82 3.84 13.34
C ALA A 21 -10.72 3.40 12.37
N ALA A 22 -9.61 4.10 12.41
CA ALA A 22 -8.32 3.68 11.87
C ALA A 22 -7.38 3.46 13.06
N VAL A 23 -6.84 2.24 13.16
CA VAL A 23 -5.95 1.87 14.26
C VAL A 23 -4.50 2.19 13.85
N GLU A 24 -3.56 2.11 14.80
CA GLU A 24 -2.14 2.33 14.57
C GLU A 24 -1.63 1.74 13.25
N ARG A 25 -0.83 2.51 12.53
CA ARG A 25 -0.17 2.05 11.31
C ARG A 25 1.07 1.23 11.65
N ALA A 26 1.08 -0.03 11.26
CA ALA A 26 2.24 -0.90 11.38
C ALA A 26 3.31 -0.56 10.32
N GLU A 27 4.35 -1.39 10.23
CA GLU A 27 5.41 -1.26 9.20
C GLU A 27 4.81 -1.31 7.79
N TRP A 28 4.89 -0.22 7.08
CA TRP A 28 4.16 0.05 5.84
C TRP A 28 4.89 -0.41 4.58
N GLU A 29 6.19 -0.65 4.64
CA GLU A 29 7.02 -0.93 3.48
C GLU A 29 6.57 -2.19 2.73
N ASP A 30 6.77 -2.19 1.43
CA ASP A 30 6.91 -3.42 0.68
C ASP A 30 8.32 -3.97 0.89
N MET A 31 8.48 -5.28 0.84
CA MET A 31 9.78 -5.93 1.01
C MET A 31 10.08 -6.83 -0.19
N MET A 32 11.31 -6.76 -0.68
CA MET A 32 11.89 -7.83 -1.48
C MET A 32 12.25 -8.98 -0.54
N VAL A 33 11.81 -10.19 -0.89
CA VAL A 33 12.14 -11.41 -0.14
C VAL A 33 12.83 -12.39 -1.08
N THR A 34 14.00 -12.88 -0.67
CA THR A 34 14.84 -13.81 -1.43
C THR A 34 15.39 -14.93 -0.55
N CYS A 35 15.91 -16.00 -1.16
CA CYS A 35 16.62 -17.07 -0.45
C CYS A 35 18.13 -16.80 -0.31
N ASP A 36 18.69 -15.87 -1.07
CA ASP A 36 20.14 -15.65 -1.17
C ASP A 36 20.61 -14.25 -0.74
N GLY A 37 19.69 -13.39 -0.32
CA GLY A 37 19.99 -12.03 0.18
C GLY A 37 20.40 -11.03 -0.90
N LYS A 38 20.17 -11.33 -2.19
CA LYS A 38 20.44 -10.37 -3.25
C LYS A 38 19.46 -9.20 -3.24
N SER A 39 19.97 -7.99 -3.26
CA SER A 39 19.16 -6.79 -3.42
C SER A 39 18.70 -6.64 -4.88
N ILE A 40 17.59 -5.93 -5.05
CA ILE A 40 16.90 -5.75 -6.34
C ILE A 40 17.82 -5.16 -7.43
N GLU A 41 18.70 -4.24 -7.04
CA GLU A 41 19.63 -3.57 -7.95
C GLU A 41 20.70 -4.51 -8.52
N HIS A 42 21.06 -5.56 -7.77
CA HIS A 42 22.13 -6.51 -8.13
C HIS A 42 21.61 -7.79 -8.78
N MET A 43 20.31 -7.91 -8.98
CA MET A 43 19.72 -9.05 -9.68
C MET A 43 20.06 -9.01 -11.18
N LYS A 44 20.33 -10.18 -11.75
CA LYS A 44 20.67 -10.31 -13.18
C LYS A 44 19.43 -10.09 -14.07
N PRO A 45 19.62 -9.60 -15.31
CA PRO A 45 18.54 -9.60 -16.29
C PRO A 45 17.94 -10.99 -16.47
N GLY A 46 16.60 -11.04 -16.57
CA GLY A 46 15.85 -12.28 -16.67
C GLY A 46 15.45 -12.88 -15.33
N THR A 47 15.91 -12.33 -14.17
CA THR A 47 15.47 -12.78 -12.83
C THR A 47 13.96 -12.61 -12.68
N VAL A 48 13.29 -13.67 -12.22
CA VAL A 48 11.82 -13.72 -12.08
C VAL A 48 11.39 -13.36 -10.68
N ILE A 49 10.62 -12.27 -10.55
CA ILE A 49 10.06 -11.77 -9.29
C ILE A 49 8.56 -12.03 -9.22
N GLY A 50 8.13 -12.71 -8.15
CA GLY A 50 6.73 -13.01 -7.90
C GLY A 50 5.97 -11.81 -7.30
N THR A 51 5.03 -11.24 -8.06
CA THR A 51 4.08 -10.23 -7.57
C THR A 51 2.80 -10.26 -8.39
N GLY A 52 1.63 -10.26 -7.74
CA GLY A 52 0.33 -10.09 -8.40
C GLY A 52 -0.12 -8.63 -8.47
N SER A 53 0.75 -7.68 -8.11
CA SER A 53 0.44 -6.26 -8.08
C SER A 53 1.15 -5.51 -9.20
N LEU A 54 0.39 -4.97 -10.15
CA LEU A 54 0.94 -4.15 -11.24
C LEU A 54 1.66 -2.90 -10.69
N ARG A 55 1.15 -2.30 -9.62
CA ARG A 55 1.82 -1.22 -8.90
C ARG A 55 3.26 -1.59 -8.48
N ARG A 56 3.43 -2.76 -7.85
CA ARG A 56 4.75 -3.27 -7.45
C ARG A 56 5.61 -3.56 -8.66
N SER A 57 5.05 -4.26 -9.65
CA SER A 57 5.72 -4.61 -10.89
C SER A 57 6.36 -3.40 -11.57
N LEU A 58 5.58 -2.35 -11.80
CA LEU A 58 6.07 -1.13 -12.45
C LEU A 58 7.19 -0.44 -11.64
N GLN A 59 7.06 -0.40 -10.31
CA GLN A 59 8.04 0.25 -9.46
C GLN A 59 9.36 -0.52 -9.37
N ILE A 60 9.33 -1.85 -9.21
CA ILE A 60 10.55 -2.65 -9.16
C ILE A 60 11.25 -2.73 -10.52
N CYS A 61 10.50 -2.78 -11.62
CA CYS A 61 11.08 -2.73 -12.97
C CYS A 61 11.70 -1.35 -13.30
N ARG A 62 11.26 -0.28 -12.63
CA ARG A 62 11.94 1.03 -12.70
C ARG A 62 13.32 0.99 -12.04
N ILE A 63 13.47 0.26 -10.94
CA ILE A 63 14.77 0.10 -10.24
C ILE A 63 15.70 -0.78 -11.07
N ASN A 64 15.18 -1.91 -11.54
CA ASN A 64 15.96 -2.84 -12.37
C ASN A 64 15.11 -3.29 -13.58
N PRO A 65 15.30 -2.64 -14.75
CA PRO A 65 14.54 -2.95 -15.97
C PRO A 65 14.76 -4.34 -16.54
N GLY A 66 15.79 -5.04 -16.09
CA GLY A 66 16.09 -6.41 -16.52
C GLY A 66 15.21 -7.47 -15.83
N LEU A 67 14.43 -7.11 -14.82
CA LEU A 67 13.58 -8.06 -14.08
C LEU A 67 12.34 -8.48 -14.87
N ILE A 68 11.91 -9.71 -14.63
CA ILE A 68 10.65 -10.25 -15.15
C ILE A 68 9.69 -10.45 -13.97
N THR A 69 8.54 -9.82 -14.01
CA THR A 69 7.51 -10.03 -12.98
C THR A 69 6.51 -11.09 -13.42
N LYS A 70 6.15 -11.98 -12.50
CA LYS A 70 5.10 -13.01 -12.72
C LYS A 70 4.09 -13.01 -11.57
N ASP A 71 2.83 -13.29 -11.91
CA ASP A 71 1.76 -13.37 -10.92
C ASP A 71 2.04 -14.45 -9.87
N ILE A 72 1.81 -14.13 -8.60
CA ILE A 72 1.90 -15.05 -7.48
C ILE A 72 0.65 -14.95 -6.61
N ARG A 73 -0.01 -16.06 -6.35
CA ARG A 73 -1.23 -16.17 -5.55
C ARG A 73 -1.00 -16.98 -4.28
N GLY A 74 -1.84 -16.73 -3.30
CA GLY A 74 -1.83 -17.39 -1.99
C GLY A 74 -1.58 -16.40 -0.85
N ASN A 75 -1.67 -16.89 0.39
CA ASN A 75 -1.29 -16.12 1.58
C ASN A 75 0.25 -15.99 1.66
N VAL A 76 0.76 -15.24 2.65
CA VAL A 76 2.20 -15.00 2.81
C VAL A 76 2.98 -16.30 2.90
N GLN A 77 2.52 -17.26 3.71
CA GLN A 77 3.20 -18.56 3.87
C GLN A 77 3.27 -19.36 2.56
N THR A 78 2.17 -19.43 1.83
CA THR A 78 2.13 -20.11 0.51
C THR A 78 3.09 -19.46 -0.48
N ARG A 79 3.21 -18.12 -0.47
CA ARG A 79 4.13 -17.41 -1.36
C ARG A 79 5.59 -17.65 -0.98
N LEU A 80 5.92 -17.71 0.31
CA LEU A 80 7.25 -18.08 0.78
C LEU A 80 7.61 -19.54 0.39
N GLN A 81 6.68 -20.47 0.47
CA GLN A 81 6.88 -21.84 0.00
C GLN A 81 7.17 -21.91 -1.51
N LYS A 82 6.49 -21.08 -2.31
CA LYS A 82 6.76 -20.98 -3.76
C LYS A 82 8.14 -20.39 -4.05
N LEU A 83 8.58 -19.43 -3.24
CA LEU A 83 9.94 -18.89 -3.33
C LEU A 83 10.97 -19.98 -2.98
N GLU A 84 10.79 -20.70 -1.87
CA GLU A 84 11.67 -21.79 -1.43
C GLU A 84 11.77 -22.91 -2.48
N SER A 85 10.68 -23.21 -3.19
CA SER A 85 10.66 -24.23 -4.26
C SER A 85 11.37 -23.78 -5.55
N GLY A 86 11.88 -22.54 -5.62
CA GLY A 86 12.57 -22.01 -6.79
C GLY A 86 11.65 -21.60 -7.96
N MET A 87 10.33 -21.47 -7.73
CA MET A 87 9.42 -20.92 -8.75
C MET A 87 9.72 -19.46 -9.09
N TYR A 88 10.31 -18.74 -8.15
CA TYR A 88 10.72 -17.34 -8.24
C TYR A 88 12.08 -17.18 -7.58
N GLU A 89 12.90 -16.27 -8.07
CA GLU A 89 14.16 -15.91 -7.41
C GLU A 89 13.95 -14.84 -6.32
N GLY A 90 12.83 -14.13 -6.38
CA GLY A 90 12.39 -13.18 -5.35
C GLY A 90 10.88 -12.98 -5.38
N ILE A 91 10.32 -12.48 -4.30
CA ILE A 91 8.89 -12.10 -4.23
C ILE A 91 8.73 -10.77 -3.50
N ILE A 92 7.66 -10.02 -3.82
CA ILE A 92 7.34 -8.78 -3.10
C ILE A 92 6.17 -9.02 -2.13
N LEU A 93 6.42 -8.74 -0.85
CA LEU A 93 5.43 -8.85 0.22
C LEU A 93 5.28 -7.51 0.95
N ALA A 94 4.10 -7.25 1.55
CA ALA A 94 3.95 -6.18 2.52
C ALA A 94 4.56 -6.60 3.87
N ARG A 95 5.42 -5.78 4.46
CA ARG A 95 6.12 -6.05 5.72
C ARG A 95 5.15 -6.37 6.85
N ALA A 96 4.08 -5.59 7.01
CA ALA A 96 3.05 -5.86 8.00
C ALA A 96 2.48 -7.29 7.95
N GLY A 97 2.40 -7.91 6.76
CA GLY A 97 1.93 -9.29 6.61
C GLY A 97 2.93 -10.32 7.16
N VAL A 98 4.21 -10.10 6.96
CA VAL A 98 5.29 -10.95 7.49
C VAL A 98 5.40 -10.80 9.00
N GLU A 99 5.36 -9.56 9.51
CA GLU A 99 5.43 -9.29 10.95
C GLU A 99 4.24 -9.89 11.71
N ARG A 100 3.03 -9.88 11.11
CA ARG A 100 1.88 -10.58 11.71
C ARG A 100 2.11 -12.09 11.82
N LEU A 101 2.70 -12.72 10.79
CA LEU A 101 3.06 -14.14 10.86
C LEU A 101 4.06 -14.42 11.97
N ARG A 102 5.08 -13.60 12.13
CA ARG A 102 6.07 -13.70 13.20
C ARG A 102 5.43 -13.60 14.59
N ARG A 103 4.54 -12.61 14.77
CA ARG A 103 3.80 -12.40 16.03
C ARG A 103 2.78 -13.50 16.33
N ALA A 104 2.17 -14.08 15.30
CA ALA A 104 1.19 -15.17 15.44
C ALA A 104 1.81 -16.53 15.82
N GLY A 105 3.13 -16.60 16.05
CA GLY A 105 3.80 -17.83 16.43
C GLY A 105 3.99 -18.83 15.28
N SER A 106 3.95 -18.36 14.04
CA SER A 106 4.32 -19.19 12.89
C SER A 106 5.75 -19.69 13.00
N ASP A 107 6.04 -20.81 12.35
CA ASP A 107 7.36 -21.47 12.41
C ASP A 107 8.49 -20.47 12.07
N ARG A 108 9.19 -20.01 13.12
CA ARG A 108 10.29 -19.07 12.98
C ARG A 108 11.43 -19.65 12.16
N ASN A 109 11.72 -20.94 12.32
CA ASN A 109 12.77 -21.62 11.57
C ASN A 109 12.46 -21.60 10.06
N PHE A 110 11.18 -21.64 9.68
CA PHE A 110 10.78 -21.47 8.28
C PHE A 110 10.97 -20.02 7.81
N LEU A 111 10.53 -19.05 8.59
CA LEU A 111 10.64 -17.63 8.23
C LEU A 111 12.10 -17.16 8.17
N ASP A 112 12.97 -17.69 9.02
CA ASP A 112 14.39 -17.29 9.09
C ASP A 112 15.26 -17.87 7.94
N ARG A 113 14.66 -18.65 7.04
CA ARG A 113 15.34 -19.14 5.82
C ARG A 113 15.42 -18.09 4.71
N PHE A 114 14.71 -16.97 4.86
CA PHE A 114 14.59 -15.94 3.84
C PHE A 114 15.25 -14.64 4.30
N PHE A 115 15.74 -13.90 3.33
CA PHE A 115 16.21 -12.54 3.51
C PHE A 115 15.09 -11.56 3.15
N TYR A 116 14.89 -10.56 3.99
CA TYR A 116 13.83 -9.57 3.89
C TYR A 116 14.45 -8.18 3.79
N GLU A 117 14.38 -7.58 2.61
CA GLU A 117 14.89 -6.25 2.33
C GLU A 117 13.72 -5.27 2.20
N PRO A 118 13.49 -4.36 3.17
CA PRO A 118 12.49 -3.32 3.05
C PRO A 118 12.84 -2.38 1.89
N LEU A 119 11.86 -2.08 1.05
CA LEU A 119 11.99 -1.11 -0.02
C LEU A 119 11.67 0.28 0.51
N SER A 120 12.57 1.25 0.30
CA SER A 120 12.34 2.63 0.69
C SER A 120 11.18 3.26 -0.07
N LEU A 121 10.68 4.39 0.42
CA LEU A 121 9.60 5.12 -0.25
C LEU A 121 9.99 5.59 -1.66
N ASP A 122 11.27 5.85 -1.90
CA ASP A 122 11.78 6.19 -3.24
C ASP A 122 11.84 4.99 -4.18
N GLN A 123 12.00 3.79 -3.63
CA GLN A 123 12.01 2.55 -4.41
C GLN A 123 10.59 2.06 -4.70
N CYS A 124 9.72 2.03 -3.69
CA CYS A 124 8.37 1.49 -3.84
C CYS A 124 7.36 2.16 -2.91
N ILE A 125 6.57 3.08 -3.42
CA ILE A 125 5.44 3.66 -2.70
C ILE A 125 4.38 2.57 -2.48
N PRO A 126 3.90 2.36 -1.24
CA PRO A 126 2.95 1.29 -0.93
C PRO A 126 1.56 1.53 -1.51
N ALA A 127 0.68 0.57 -1.35
CA ALA A 127 -0.75 0.78 -1.60
C ALA A 127 -1.34 1.73 -0.55
N ALA A 128 -2.27 2.58 -0.95
CA ALA A 128 -3.00 3.42 -0.02
C ALA A 128 -3.65 2.57 1.09
N GLY A 129 -3.53 3.00 2.34
CA GLY A 129 -4.01 2.26 3.52
C GLY A 129 -3.18 1.01 3.88
N GLN A 130 -2.02 0.80 3.26
CA GLN A 130 -1.16 -0.34 3.62
C GLN A 130 -0.70 -0.23 5.07
N ALA A 131 -0.73 -1.36 5.78
CA ALA A 131 -0.36 -1.53 7.18
C ALA A 131 -1.33 -0.89 8.21
N ILE A 132 -2.45 -0.31 7.78
CA ILE A 132 -3.50 0.19 8.66
C ILE A 132 -4.59 -0.87 8.83
N LEU A 133 -5.00 -1.10 10.08
CA LEU A 133 -6.24 -1.82 10.40
C LEU A 133 -7.38 -0.80 10.52
N ALA A 134 -8.49 -1.09 9.85
CA ALA A 134 -9.66 -0.23 9.84
C ALA A 134 -10.89 -0.97 10.39
N VAL A 135 -11.69 -0.27 11.17
CA VAL A 135 -12.92 -0.78 11.77
C VAL A 135 -14.10 -0.29 10.95
N GLU A 136 -14.84 -1.24 10.38
CA GLU A 136 -16.11 -1.00 9.70
C GLU A 136 -17.26 -1.35 10.63
N THR A 137 -18.29 -0.53 10.62
CA THR A 137 -19.51 -0.78 11.39
C THR A 137 -20.74 -0.21 10.69
N SER A 138 -21.94 -0.52 11.21
CA SER A 138 -23.15 0.14 10.77
C SER A 138 -23.28 1.53 11.42
N LYS A 139 -23.75 2.52 10.66
CA LYS A 139 -24.08 3.85 11.19
C LYS A 139 -25.03 3.79 12.38
N ARG A 140 -25.93 2.78 12.40
CA ARG A 140 -26.86 2.54 13.51
C ARG A 140 -26.13 2.14 14.80
N ALA A 141 -25.06 1.35 14.71
CA ALA A 141 -24.30 0.94 15.90
C ALA A 141 -23.59 2.12 16.57
N LEU A 142 -23.19 3.14 15.81
CA LEU A 142 -22.58 4.36 16.34
C LEU A 142 -23.57 5.27 17.09
N LEU A 143 -24.86 4.97 17.07
CA LEU A 143 -25.86 5.66 17.89
C LEU A 143 -25.84 5.18 19.38
N ASP A 144 -25.21 4.03 19.63
CA ASP A 144 -24.93 3.58 20.99
C ASP A 144 -23.70 4.32 21.53
N PRO A 145 -23.84 5.12 22.61
CA PRO A 145 -22.76 5.94 23.15
C PRO A 145 -21.55 5.12 23.64
N GLU A 146 -21.77 3.93 24.20
CA GLU A 146 -20.70 3.07 24.70
C GLU A 146 -19.88 2.53 23.53
N PHE A 147 -20.55 2.10 22.46
CA PHE A 147 -19.90 1.61 21.26
C PHE A 147 -19.16 2.73 20.49
N ALA A 148 -19.78 3.91 20.38
CA ALA A 148 -19.13 5.08 19.77
C ALA A 148 -17.85 5.47 20.53
N SER A 149 -17.92 5.53 21.88
CA SER A 149 -16.75 5.80 22.72
C SER A 149 -15.66 4.73 22.57
N LEU A 150 -16.01 3.47 22.37
CA LEU A 150 -15.03 2.42 22.05
C LEU A 150 -14.33 2.67 20.72
N CYS A 151 -15.08 3.02 19.68
CA CYS A 151 -14.50 3.35 18.37
C CYS A 151 -13.57 4.56 18.45
N GLU A 152 -13.94 5.61 19.17
CA GLU A 152 -13.10 6.79 19.42
C GLU A 152 -11.78 6.43 20.11
N LYS A 153 -11.82 5.54 21.12
CA LYS A 153 -10.62 5.08 21.82
C LYS A 153 -9.70 4.20 20.97
N LEU A 154 -10.27 3.49 20.00
CA LEU A 154 -9.51 2.68 19.05
C LEU A 154 -8.91 3.52 17.92
N ASN A 155 -9.47 4.70 17.66
CA ASN A 155 -9.05 5.54 16.56
C ASN A 155 -7.77 6.31 16.90
N ASP A 156 -6.76 6.15 16.07
CA ASP A 156 -5.58 7.01 16.04
C ASP A 156 -5.88 8.19 15.09
N ALA A 157 -5.84 9.40 15.61
CA ALA A 157 -6.21 10.60 14.87
C ALA A 157 -5.28 10.88 13.70
N ASP A 158 -3.98 10.65 13.85
CA ASP A 158 -2.99 10.86 12.81
C ASP A 158 -3.13 9.81 11.70
N VAL A 159 -3.32 8.55 12.08
CA VAL A 159 -3.56 7.45 11.14
C VAL A 159 -4.89 7.63 10.41
N TRP A 160 -5.91 8.16 11.08
CA TRP A 160 -7.17 8.52 10.44
C TRP A 160 -6.96 9.57 9.32
N GLN A 161 -6.24 10.66 9.63
CA GLN A 161 -5.92 11.69 8.65
C GLN A 161 -5.13 11.11 7.46
N GLN A 162 -4.14 10.26 7.73
CA GLN A 162 -3.36 9.58 6.70
C GLN A 162 -4.27 8.70 5.81
N LEU A 163 -5.12 7.87 6.42
CA LEU A 163 -6.03 7.00 5.68
C LEU A 163 -7.00 7.79 4.81
N MET A 164 -7.58 8.87 5.34
CA MET A 164 -8.51 9.72 4.59
C MET A 164 -7.84 10.41 3.41
N ALA A 165 -6.62 10.91 3.59
CA ALA A 165 -5.83 11.51 2.52
C ALA A 165 -5.53 10.50 1.38
N GLU A 166 -5.05 9.31 1.74
CA GLU A 166 -4.73 8.26 0.78
C GLU A 166 -5.97 7.73 0.05
N ARG A 167 -7.11 7.63 0.74
CA ARG A 167 -8.40 7.28 0.12
C ARG A 167 -8.92 8.39 -0.79
N SER A 168 -8.79 9.66 -0.40
CA SER A 168 -9.16 10.81 -1.23
C SER A 168 -8.38 10.81 -2.54
N PHE A 169 -7.07 10.56 -2.47
CA PHE A 169 -6.21 10.37 -3.64
C PHE A 169 -6.74 9.24 -4.55
N LEU A 170 -6.95 8.03 -4.00
CA LEU A 170 -7.44 6.90 -4.80
C LEU A 170 -8.82 7.15 -5.41
N LYS A 171 -9.73 7.78 -4.67
CA LYS A 171 -11.08 8.07 -5.16
C LYS A 171 -11.03 8.95 -6.42
N ARG A 172 -10.15 9.94 -6.43
CA ARG A 172 -9.92 10.80 -7.60
C ARG A 172 -9.28 10.03 -8.75
N MET A 173 -8.28 9.19 -8.48
CA MET A 173 -7.60 8.39 -9.51
C MET A 173 -8.49 7.29 -10.10
N ASN A 174 -9.36 6.66 -9.31
CA ASN A 174 -10.26 5.58 -9.76
C ASN A 174 -11.52 6.10 -10.46
N GLY A 175 -11.79 7.40 -10.44
CA GLY A 175 -12.96 8.02 -11.12
C GLY A 175 -12.97 7.87 -12.64
N GLY A 176 -12.00 7.19 -13.25
CA GLY A 176 -11.92 6.98 -14.68
C GLY A 176 -11.12 5.77 -15.18
N CYS A 177 -10.34 5.09 -14.34
CA CYS A 177 -9.48 3.98 -14.80
C CYS A 177 -9.15 3.00 -13.68
N ASN A 178 -9.06 1.69 -14.02
CA ASN A 178 -8.39 0.66 -13.22
C ASN A 178 -6.85 0.80 -13.27
N ALA A 179 -6.36 2.04 -13.35
CA ALA A 179 -4.93 2.33 -13.45
C ALA A 179 -4.21 2.01 -12.12
N PRO A 180 -3.01 1.41 -12.16
CA PRO A 180 -2.24 1.17 -10.96
C PRO A 180 -1.88 2.49 -10.29
N ALA A 181 -2.28 2.64 -9.03
CA ALA A 181 -2.04 3.81 -8.22
C ALA A 181 -1.40 3.43 -6.87
N CYS A 182 -0.65 4.34 -6.29
CA CYS A 182 -0.03 4.22 -4.98
C CYS A 182 -0.08 5.55 -4.25
N ALA A 183 -0.23 5.51 -2.93
CA ALA A 183 -0.13 6.69 -2.09
C ALA A 183 0.34 6.30 -0.69
N PHE A 184 1.15 7.16 -0.11
CA PHE A 184 1.62 7.07 1.26
C PHE A 184 1.72 8.45 1.87
N SER A 185 1.20 8.60 3.07
CA SER A 185 1.22 9.86 3.81
C SER A 185 1.87 9.69 5.17
N TRP A 186 2.46 10.78 5.67
CA TRP A 186 3.09 10.85 6.99
C TRP A 186 2.98 12.25 7.55
N ILE A 187 3.16 12.35 8.85
CA ILE A 187 3.23 13.61 9.58
C ILE A 187 4.65 13.73 10.13
N ASP A 188 5.30 14.84 9.87
CA ASP A 188 6.63 15.15 10.37
C ASP A 188 6.71 16.63 10.73
N ASP A 189 7.22 16.91 11.93
CA ASP A 189 7.35 18.26 12.50
C ASP A 189 6.06 19.13 12.37
N GLY A 190 4.91 18.51 12.67
CA GLY A 190 3.60 19.19 12.63
C GLY A 190 3.09 19.52 11.23
N ARG A 191 3.68 18.94 10.20
CA ARG A 191 3.30 19.11 8.81
C ARG A 191 2.86 17.77 8.20
N PHE A 192 1.81 17.81 7.41
CA PHE A 192 1.31 16.65 6.67
C PHE A 192 1.97 16.55 5.30
N TYR A 193 2.39 15.36 4.92
CA TYR A 193 2.96 15.02 3.62
C TYR A 193 2.18 13.87 3.01
N ILE A 194 2.00 13.92 1.70
CA ILE A 194 1.51 12.77 0.93
C ILE A 194 2.27 12.68 -0.39
N ARG A 195 2.82 11.49 -0.64
CA ARG A 195 3.46 11.12 -1.90
C ARG A 195 2.65 10.05 -2.59
N GLY A 196 2.46 10.19 -3.89
CA GLY A 196 1.72 9.22 -4.67
C GLY A 196 2.23 9.08 -6.09
N GLY A 197 1.66 8.12 -6.78
CA GLY A 197 1.95 7.89 -8.18
C GLY A 197 0.85 7.07 -8.84
N PHE A 198 0.77 7.18 -10.14
CA PHE A 198 -0.10 6.34 -10.95
C PHE A 198 0.50 6.11 -12.33
N SER A 199 -0.06 5.14 -13.05
CA SER A 199 0.29 4.85 -14.44
C SER A 199 -0.96 4.95 -15.30
N ALA A 200 -0.93 5.81 -16.31
CA ALA A 200 -2.04 5.96 -17.25
C ALA A 200 -2.09 4.79 -18.26
N ASP A 201 -0.94 4.33 -18.73
CA ASP A 201 -0.79 3.36 -19.81
C ASP A 201 -0.23 1.99 -19.37
N SER A 202 -0.04 1.78 -18.06
CA SER A 202 0.56 0.58 -17.47
C SER A 202 2.01 0.28 -17.91
N ARG A 203 2.72 1.25 -18.48
CA ARG A 203 4.13 1.12 -18.91
C ARG A 203 5.11 1.75 -17.96
N GLY A 204 4.71 2.84 -17.30
CA GLY A 204 5.50 3.56 -16.32
C GLY A 204 4.62 4.29 -15.34
N MET A 205 5.18 4.68 -14.21
CA MET A 205 4.47 5.47 -13.21
C MET A 205 5.03 6.89 -13.15
N ILE A 206 4.15 7.86 -13.05
CA ILE A 206 4.50 9.23 -12.70
C ILE A 206 4.27 9.44 -11.21
N TYR A 207 5.09 10.29 -10.59
CA TYR A 207 5.09 10.51 -9.14
C TYR A 207 5.07 12.00 -8.83
N ASP A 208 4.43 12.36 -7.71
CA ASP A 208 4.47 13.70 -7.14
C ASP A 208 4.29 13.64 -5.62
N GLU A 209 4.56 14.76 -4.95
CA GLU A 209 4.42 14.93 -3.52
C GLU A 209 3.84 16.31 -3.22
N VAL A 210 2.93 16.39 -2.25
CA VAL A 210 2.39 17.63 -1.71
C VAL A 210 2.48 17.61 -0.19
N SER A 211 2.48 18.80 0.42
CA SER A 211 2.50 18.94 1.86
C SER A 211 1.72 20.17 2.30
N GLY A 212 1.19 20.13 3.53
CA GLY A 212 0.42 21.23 4.09
C GLY A 212 0.12 21.03 5.58
N ASP A 213 -0.92 21.67 6.06
CA ASP A 213 -1.36 21.54 7.44
C ASP A 213 -1.92 20.13 7.71
N VAL A 214 -1.71 19.62 8.95
CA VAL A 214 -2.15 18.29 9.34
C VAL A 214 -3.66 18.08 9.11
N CYS A 215 -4.47 19.09 9.39
CA CYS A 215 -5.92 19.02 9.19
C CYS A 215 -6.36 19.04 7.72
N SER A 216 -5.44 19.25 6.77
CA SER A 216 -5.73 19.34 5.33
C SER A 216 -5.49 18.04 4.57
N GLY A 217 -5.25 16.92 5.26
CA GLY A 217 -4.85 15.65 4.63
C GLY A 217 -5.74 15.23 3.47
N GLU A 218 -7.06 15.22 3.64
CA GLU A 218 -8.00 14.81 2.59
C GLU A 218 -7.94 15.76 1.36
N ALA A 219 -7.82 17.06 1.58
CA ALA A 219 -7.67 18.03 0.50
C ALA A 219 -6.33 17.87 -0.23
N LEU A 220 -5.24 17.62 0.50
CA LEU A 220 -3.93 17.33 -0.09
C LEU A 220 -3.92 16.04 -0.92
N GLY A 221 -4.64 15.01 -0.49
CA GLY A 221 -4.83 13.79 -1.28
C GLY A 221 -5.54 14.06 -2.61
N ALA A 222 -6.59 14.88 -2.59
CA ALA A 222 -7.29 15.31 -3.80
C ALA A 222 -6.40 16.16 -4.71
N GLU A 223 -5.66 17.12 -4.15
CA GLU A 223 -4.73 17.98 -4.88
C GLU A 223 -3.64 17.15 -5.59
N LEU A 224 -3.02 16.21 -4.88
CA LEU A 224 -2.00 15.34 -5.46
C LEU A 224 -2.54 14.55 -6.65
N ALA A 225 -3.77 14.02 -6.53
CA ALA A 225 -4.40 13.29 -7.62
C ALA A 225 -4.65 14.18 -8.86
N GLU A 226 -5.13 15.42 -8.66
CA GLU A 226 -5.34 16.35 -9.75
C GLU A 226 -4.04 16.75 -10.46
N ARG A 227 -2.97 16.99 -9.71
CA ARG A 227 -1.64 17.28 -10.27
C ARG A 227 -1.14 16.15 -11.15
N LEU A 228 -1.19 14.92 -10.62
CA LEU A 228 -0.74 13.75 -11.34
C LEU A 228 -1.61 13.45 -12.57
N TRP A 229 -2.93 13.58 -12.44
CA TRP A 229 -3.85 13.37 -13.55
C TRP A 229 -3.57 14.33 -14.71
N ASN A 230 -3.41 15.63 -14.42
CA ASN A 230 -3.11 16.64 -15.42
C ASN A 230 -1.77 16.38 -16.12
N ARG A 231 -0.74 15.94 -15.39
CA ARG A 231 0.56 15.56 -16.00
C ARG A 231 0.44 14.34 -16.90
N GLY A 232 -0.31 13.30 -16.49
CA GLY A 232 -0.52 12.11 -17.32
C GLY A 232 -1.23 12.40 -18.64
N GLN A 233 -2.21 13.31 -18.63
CA GLN A 233 -2.91 13.73 -19.86
C GLN A 233 -2.00 14.51 -20.83
N MET A 234 -1.05 15.29 -20.31
CA MET A 234 -0.10 16.03 -21.14
C MET A 234 0.92 15.09 -21.83
N GLU A 235 1.32 14.02 -21.17
CA GLU A 235 2.23 13.03 -21.75
C GLU A 235 1.57 12.18 -22.85
N ASP A 236 0.27 11.90 -22.76
CA ASP A 236 -0.49 11.15 -23.78
C ASP A 236 -0.90 12.02 -24.99
N GLY A 237 -1.14 13.31 -24.79
CA GLY A 237 -1.55 14.23 -25.85
C GLY A 237 -0.42 14.69 -26.79
N GLY A 238 0.80 14.28 -26.55
CA GLY A 238 2.00 14.62 -27.33
C GLY A 238 2.46 13.55 -28.35
N LYS A 239 1.65 12.53 -28.60
CA LYS A 239 1.95 11.47 -29.58
C LYS A 239 1.06 11.55 -30.81
#